data_986b7032a64656e9178ad8733a247f21
#
_entry.id   986b7032a64656e9178ad8733a247f21
#
_cell.length_a   1.000
_cell.length_b   1.000
_cell.length_c   1.000
_cell.angle_alpha   90.00
_cell.angle_beta   90.00
_cell.angle_gamma   90.00
#
_symmetry.space_group_name_H-M   'P 1'
#
loop_
_entity.id
_entity.type
_entity.pdbx_description
1 polymer ?
#
loop_
_entity_poly.entity_id
_entity_poly.type
_entity_poly.pdbx_seq_one_letter_code
_entity_poly.pdbx_strand_id
1 'polypeptide(L)'
;MPNWTENEVRFISKNKSSLTKLKKKLEGKEKLRELPSGKWTTVKNVFDFNKIIPMPKALIGTTSPTPMETKEDKNKAMALKIRYGHSNWYDWSCENWGTKWNSVDAERTEDGESVFYNFRTAWDCPMGIVDIIKNEIPSDIKIDYWVCQHEFEDGEEQII
;
A
#
# COMPACT_ATOMS: atom_id res chain seq x y z
N MET A 1 -6.66 -17.87 -2.73
CA MET A 1 -6.48 -16.56 -3.37
C MET A 1 -7.14 -15.52 -2.49
N PRO A 2 -6.62 -14.32 -2.35
CA PRO A 2 -7.35 -13.28 -1.64
C PRO A 2 -8.52 -12.80 -2.51
N ASN A 3 -9.59 -12.36 -1.88
CA ASN A 3 -10.57 -11.53 -2.56
C ASN A 3 -9.88 -10.20 -2.87
N TRP A 4 -10.01 -9.73 -4.08
CA TRP A 4 -9.42 -8.47 -4.47
C TRP A 4 -10.40 -7.32 -4.27
N THR A 5 -9.84 -6.17 -3.95
CA THR A 5 -10.54 -4.89 -3.93
C THR A 5 -9.88 -4.00 -4.97
N GLU A 6 -10.64 -3.60 -5.97
CA GLU A 6 -10.22 -2.63 -6.97
C GLU A 6 -10.24 -1.23 -6.36
N ASN A 7 -9.20 -0.46 -6.59
CA ASN A 7 -9.10 0.92 -6.13
C ASN A 7 -8.88 1.83 -7.31
N GLU A 8 -9.65 2.91 -7.38
CA GLU A 8 -9.46 3.99 -8.32
C GLU A 8 -9.38 5.32 -7.58
N VAL A 9 -8.32 6.09 -7.84
CA VAL A 9 -8.15 7.42 -7.25
C VAL A 9 -7.75 8.44 -8.30
N ARG A 10 -8.38 9.63 -8.23
CA ARG A 10 -8.08 10.77 -9.09
C ARG A 10 -7.57 11.94 -8.26
N PHE A 11 -6.38 12.42 -8.62
CA PHE A 11 -5.80 13.66 -8.12
C PHE A 11 -5.87 14.74 -9.19
N ILE A 12 -6.27 15.95 -8.80
CA ILE A 12 -6.34 17.11 -9.70
C ILE A 12 -5.57 18.29 -9.13
N SER A 13 -4.86 19.00 -10.00
CA SER A 13 -4.19 20.26 -9.67
C SER A 13 -3.93 21.06 -10.93
N LYS A 14 -4.12 22.38 -10.85
CA LYS A 14 -3.66 23.31 -11.88
C LYS A 14 -2.14 23.44 -11.92
N ASN A 15 -1.46 23.04 -10.83
CA ASN A 15 -0.01 23.07 -10.71
C ASN A 15 0.61 21.75 -11.14
N LYS A 16 1.05 21.66 -12.40
CA LYS A 16 1.71 20.45 -12.94
C LYS A 16 2.97 20.04 -12.16
N SER A 17 3.68 20.99 -11.54
CA SER A 17 4.85 20.69 -10.72
C SER A 17 4.47 19.91 -9.46
N SER A 18 3.34 20.28 -8.82
CA SER A 18 2.84 19.57 -7.64
C SER A 18 2.39 18.14 -7.99
N LEU A 19 1.69 17.93 -9.11
CA LEU A 19 1.37 16.58 -9.60
C LEU A 19 2.63 15.77 -9.90
N THR A 20 3.66 16.39 -10.47
CA THR A 20 4.93 15.71 -10.73
C THR A 20 5.63 15.28 -9.43
N LYS A 21 5.60 16.12 -8.39
CA LYS A 21 6.14 15.77 -7.06
C LYS A 21 5.33 14.65 -6.41
N LEU A 22 4.00 14.70 -6.49
CA LEU A 22 3.13 13.64 -5.99
C LEU A 22 3.46 12.30 -6.66
N LYS A 23 3.54 12.27 -7.99
CA LYS A 23 3.90 11.05 -8.74
C LYS A 23 5.23 10.45 -8.27
N LYS A 24 6.24 11.29 -8.07
CA LYS A 24 7.55 10.85 -7.54
C LYS A 24 7.47 10.35 -6.08
N LYS A 25 6.63 10.99 -5.26
CA LYS A 25 6.42 10.57 -3.86
C LYS A 25 5.76 9.20 -3.78
N LEU A 26 4.80 8.90 -4.65
CA LEU A 26 4.06 7.64 -4.66
C LEU A 26 4.80 6.49 -5.36
N GLU A 27 5.77 6.79 -6.20
CA GLU A 27 6.49 5.81 -7.02
C GLU A 27 7.61 5.12 -6.26
N GLY A 28 7.58 3.80 -6.24
CA GLY A 28 8.58 2.95 -5.62
C GLY A 28 9.09 1.83 -6.53
N LYS A 29 9.78 0.88 -5.92
CA LYS A 29 10.31 -0.32 -6.58
C LYS A 29 9.93 -1.55 -5.77
N GLU A 30 9.43 -2.55 -6.43
CA GLU A 30 9.03 -3.83 -5.84
C GLU A 30 9.87 -4.96 -6.41
N LYS A 31 10.17 -5.97 -5.57
CA LYS A 31 10.83 -7.19 -6.01
C LYS A 31 9.77 -8.26 -6.26
N LEU A 32 9.66 -8.70 -7.49
CA LEU A 32 8.80 -9.81 -7.89
C LEU A 32 9.62 -11.06 -8.17
N ARG A 33 9.06 -12.22 -7.84
CA ARG A 33 9.65 -13.51 -8.17
C ARG A 33 8.99 -14.04 -9.43
N GLU A 34 9.76 -14.17 -10.49
CA GLU A 34 9.30 -14.74 -11.75
C GLU A 34 9.07 -16.25 -11.61
N LEU A 35 7.92 -16.73 -12.05
CA LEU A 35 7.62 -18.15 -12.15
C LEU A 35 7.66 -18.57 -13.63
N PRO A 36 8.24 -19.75 -13.97
CA PRO A 36 8.78 -20.79 -13.07
C PRO A 36 10.26 -20.61 -12.69
N SER A 37 10.96 -19.61 -13.24
CA SER A 37 12.42 -19.45 -13.10
C SER A 37 12.90 -19.27 -11.65
N GLY A 38 12.01 -18.75 -10.79
CA GLY A 38 12.33 -18.39 -9.41
C GLY A 38 13.26 -17.17 -9.26
N LYS A 39 13.59 -16.50 -10.38
CA LYS A 39 14.46 -15.32 -10.41
C LYS A 39 13.73 -14.11 -9.82
N TRP A 40 14.46 -13.31 -9.06
CA TRP A 40 13.95 -12.04 -8.56
C TRP A 40 14.25 -10.92 -9.55
N THR A 41 13.19 -10.21 -9.96
CA THR A 41 13.27 -8.98 -10.76
C THR A 41 12.77 -7.81 -9.95
N THR A 42 13.32 -6.63 -10.24
CA THR A 42 12.85 -5.38 -9.64
C THR A 42 11.98 -4.66 -10.64
N VAL A 43 10.72 -4.45 -10.31
CA VAL A 43 9.76 -3.72 -11.11
C VAL A 43 9.43 -2.39 -10.46
N LYS A 44 8.96 -1.46 -11.28
CA LYS A 44 8.45 -0.18 -10.83
C LYS A 44 7.02 -0.40 -10.31
N ASN A 45 6.74 0.13 -9.10
CA ASN A 45 5.39 0.27 -8.59
C ASN A 45 5.02 1.76 -8.57
N VAL A 46 4.00 2.15 -9.30
CA VAL A 46 3.62 3.57 -9.45
C VAL A 46 2.84 4.09 -8.25
N PHE A 47 2.35 3.19 -7.38
CA PHE A 47 1.60 3.53 -6.15
C PHE A 47 2.08 2.67 -4.98
N ASP A 48 3.31 2.88 -4.52
CA ASP A 48 3.97 2.06 -3.50
C ASP A 48 3.63 2.54 -2.08
N PHE A 49 2.92 1.73 -1.32
CA PHE A 49 2.55 2.02 0.07
C PHE A 49 3.76 2.24 0.98
N ASN A 50 4.88 1.60 0.70
CA ASN A 50 6.13 1.84 1.44
C ASN A 50 6.71 3.25 1.23
N LYS A 51 6.25 3.98 0.23
CA LYS A 51 6.59 5.39 0.04
C LYS A 51 5.74 6.34 0.88
N ILE A 52 4.61 5.85 1.37
CA ILE A 52 3.63 6.60 2.16
C ILE A 52 3.81 6.23 3.64
N ILE A 53 3.70 4.94 3.97
CA ILE A 53 3.93 4.39 5.31
C ILE A 53 4.95 3.26 5.16
N PRO A 54 6.26 3.51 5.37
CA PRO A 54 7.29 2.49 5.16
C PRO A 54 7.23 1.40 6.24
N MET A 55 7.14 0.14 5.80
CA MET A 55 7.23 -1.01 6.70
C MET A 55 8.62 -1.07 7.35
N PRO A 56 8.71 -1.23 8.68
CA PRO A 56 10.00 -1.42 9.36
C PRO A 56 10.77 -2.61 8.79
N LYS A 57 12.04 -2.38 8.44
CA LYS A 57 12.91 -3.43 7.84
C LYS A 57 12.98 -4.71 8.67
N ALA A 58 12.90 -4.58 10.00
CA ALA A 58 12.94 -5.72 10.92
C ALA A 58 11.70 -6.62 10.84
N LEU A 59 10.59 -6.13 10.30
CA LEU A 59 9.37 -6.93 10.07
C LEU A 59 9.37 -7.61 8.71
N ILE A 60 10.14 -7.11 7.75
CA ILE A 60 10.24 -7.72 6.41
C ILE A 60 10.84 -9.12 6.54
N GLY A 61 10.13 -10.13 6.00
CA GLY A 61 10.57 -11.53 6.06
C GLY A 61 10.27 -12.26 7.38
N THR A 62 9.59 -11.62 8.34
CA THR A 62 9.00 -12.35 9.47
C THR A 62 7.85 -13.25 8.97
N THR A 63 7.43 -14.20 9.79
CA THR A 63 6.31 -15.10 9.47
C THR A 63 5.05 -14.73 10.23
N SER A 64 3.89 -15.04 9.65
CA SER A 64 2.59 -14.93 10.31
C SER A 64 1.87 -16.29 10.23
N PRO A 65 1.44 -16.88 11.37
CA PRO A 65 1.62 -16.38 12.73
C PRO A 65 3.09 -16.33 13.17
N THR A 66 3.40 -15.45 14.13
CA THR A 66 4.75 -15.33 14.69
C THR A 66 5.12 -16.60 15.46
N PRO A 67 6.28 -17.23 15.22
CA PRO A 67 6.72 -18.37 16.00
C PRO A 67 6.86 -18.05 17.49
N MET A 68 6.40 -18.96 18.34
CA MET A 68 6.40 -18.82 19.82
C MET A 68 6.89 -20.11 20.50
N GLU A 69 7.60 -20.96 19.77
CA GLU A 69 7.97 -22.28 20.25
C GLU A 69 9.15 -22.21 21.23
N THR A 70 10.16 -21.43 20.90
CA THR A 70 11.36 -21.30 21.71
C THR A 70 11.35 -20.02 22.56
N LYS A 71 12.20 -19.98 23.60
CA LYS A 71 12.41 -18.75 24.40
C LYS A 71 12.98 -17.61 23.54
N GLU A 72 13.80 -17.96 22.55
CA GLU A 72 14.39 -17.00 21.61
C GLU A 72 13.31 -16.39 20.71
N ASP A 73 12.39 -17.22 20.18
CA ASP A 73 11.25 -16.74 19.36
C ASP A 73 10.38 -15.75 20.16
N LYS A 74 10.04 -16.12 21.39
CA LYS A 74 9.25 -15.26 22.29
C LYS A 74 9.94 -13.92 22.58
N ASN A 75 11.24 -13.94 22.84
CA ASN A 75 12.01 -12.72 23.10
C ASN A 75 12.08 -11.83 21.85
N LYS A 76 12.31 -12.43 20.67
CA LYS A 76 12.32 -11.70 19.40
C LYS A 76 10.95 -11.09 19.08
N ALA A 77 9.88 -11.86 19.22
CA ALA A 77 8.51 -11.39 19.03
C ALA A 77 8.17 -10.22 19.96
N MET A 78 8.53 -10.34 21.22
CA MET A 78 8.32 -9.28 22.23
C MET A 78 9.09 -8.01 21.90
N ALA A 79 10.37 -8.14 21.52
CA ALA A 79 11.20 -6.99 21.13
C ALA A 79 10.64 -6.24 19.91
N LEU A 80 10.17 -6.98 18.89
CA LEU A 80 9.54 -6.40 17.72
C LEU A 80 8.22 -5.70 18.08
N LYS A 81 7.40 -6.34 18.93
CA LYS A 81 6.12 -5.76 19.38
C LYS A 81 6.30 -4.49 20.19
N ILE A 82 7.29 -4.44 21.10
CA ILE A 82 7.60 -3.23 21.88
C ILE A 82 8.04 -2.09 20.96
N ARG A 83 8.84 -2.39 19.96
CA ARG A 83 9.44 -1.36 19.11
C ARG A 83 8.52 -0.88 17.97
N TYR A 84 7.71 -1.77 17.40
CA TYR A 84 6.94 -1.51 16.17
C TYR A 84 5.42 -1.72 16.32
N GLY A 85 4.96 -2.08 17.53
CA GLY A 85 3.55 -2.42 17.79
C GLY A 85 3.18 -3.86 17.41
N HIS A 86 3.92 -4.49 16.49
CA HIS A 86 3.65 -5.82 15.95
C HIS A 86 4.89 -6.67 15.89
N SER A 87 4.72 -8.01 15.94
CA SER A 87 5.80 -8.98 15.86
C SER A 87 6.04 -9.55 14.46
N ASN A 88 5.17 -9.23 13.50
CA ASN A 88 5.27 -9.69 12.11
C ASN A 88 4.74 -8.66 11.11
N TRP A 89 5.09 -8.88 9.85
CA TRP A 89 4.73 -8.01 8.74
C TRP A 89 3.22 -7.95 8.48
N TYR A 90 2.51 -9.06 8.66
CA TYR A 90 1.09 -9.19 8.33
C TYR A 90 0.22 -8.34 9.25
N ASP A 91 0.37 -8.52 10.57
CA ASP A 91 -0.39 -7.74 11.56
C ASP A 91 -0.08 -6.25 11.42
N TRP A 92 1.20 -5.92 11.15
CA TRP A 92 1.63 -4.55 10.94
C TRP A 92 0.99 -3.93 9.68
N SER A 93 1.00 -4.64 8.53
CA SER A 93 0.43 -4.11 7.29
C SER A 93 -1.09 -3.94 7.36
N CYS A 94 -1.81 -4.90 7.96
CA CYS A 94 -3.25 -4.79 8.16
C CYS A 94 -3.62 -3.57 9.02
N GLU A 95 -2.86 -3.27 10.08
CA GLU A 95 -3.16 -2.11 10.94
C GLU A 95 -2.71 -0.79 10.30
N ASN A 96 -1.53 -0.73 9.67
CA ASN A 96 -0.97 0.54 9.18
C ASN A 96 -1.40 0.89 7.76
N TRP A 97 -1.57 -0.08 6.88
CA TRP A 97 -2.05 0.15 5.51
C TRP A 97 -3.56 -0.05 5.36
N GLY A 98 -4.18 -0.84 6.24
CA GLY A 98 -5.57 -1.28 6.11
C GLY A 98 -5.74 -2.51 5.21
N THR A 99 -4.65 -3.08 4.71
CA THR A 99 -4.65 -4.23 3.79
C THR A 99 -3.39 -5.07 3.99
N LYS A 100 -3.49 -6.34 3.60
CA LYS A 100 -2.42 -7.32 3.79
C LYS A 100 -1.13 -6.99 3.04
N TRP A 101 -1.24 -6.60 1.77
CA TRP A 101 -0.11 -6.40 0.88
C TRP A 101 -0.02 -4.96 0.38
N ASN A 102 1.11 -4.63 -0.24
CA ASN A 102 1.26 -3.41 -1.03
C ASN A 102 0.24 -3.38 -2.17
N SER A 103 0.10 -2.24 -2.85
CA SER A 103 -0.69 -2.17 -4.08
C SER A 103 -0.21 -3.18 -5.11
N VAL A 104 -1.13 -3.84 -5.78
CA VAL A 104 -0.86 -4.85 -6.81
C VAL A 104 -1.37 -4.35 -8.13
N ASP A 105 -0.63 -4.62 -9.21
CA ASP A 105 -0.97 -4.21 -10.58
C ASP A 105 -1.30 -2.71 -10.71
N ALA A 106 -0.52 -1.89 -10.01
CA ALA A 106 -0.74 -0.45 -10.00
C ALA A 106 -0.41 0.18 -11.36
N GLU A 107 -1.40 0.86 -11.92
CA GLU A 107 -1.31 1.60 -13.16
C GLU A 107 -1.54 3.09 -12.93
N ARG A 108 -0.95 3.93 -13.78
CA ARG A 108 -1.11 5.37 -13.75
C ARG A 108 -1.39 5.91 -15.13
N THR A 109 -2.44 6.72 -15.25
CA THR A 109 -2.76 7.51 -16.43
C THR A 109 -2.81 8.99 -16.08
N GLU A 110 -2.63 9.85 -17.08
CA GLU A 110 -2.56 11.30 -16.90
C GLU A 110 -3.41 11.99 -17.96
N ASP A 111 -4.15 13.00 -17.54
CA ASP A 111 -4.93 13.86 -18.42
C ASP A 111 -4.81 15.33 -17.95
N GLY A 112 -3.88 16.07 -18.57
CA GLY A 112 -3.67 17.50 -18.35
C GLY A 112 -3.43 17.90 -16.91
N GLU A 113 -4.49 18.22 -16.17
CA GLU A 113 -4.48 18.62 -14.77
C GLU A 113 -4.82 17.46 -13.80
N SER A 114 -4.96 16.25 -14.32
CA SER A 114 -5.37 15.08 -13.55
C SER A 114 -4.35 13.95 -13.65
N VAL A 115 -4.23 13.19 -12.54
CA VAL A 115 -3.50 11.93 -12.49
C VAL A 115 -4.40 10.87 -11.87
N PHE A 116 -4.55 9.76 -12.56
CA PHE A 116 -5.37 8.63 -12.16
C PHE A 116 -4.48 7.45 -11.78
N TYR A 117 -4.88 6.75 -10.74
CA TYR A 117 -4.27 5.48 -10.34
C TYR A 117 -5.35 4.42 -10.22
N ASN A 118 -5.08 3.25 -10.82
CA ASN A 118 -5.84 2.04 -10.61
C ASN A 118 -4.92 1.00 -10.01
N PHE A 119 -5.33 0.32 -8.96
CA PHE A 119 -4.57 -0.75 -8.32
C PHE A 119 -5.48 -1.67 -7.52
N ARG A 120 -5.00 -2.87 -7.23
CA ARG A 120 -5.71 -3.83 -6.39
C ARG A 120 -5.10 -3.92 -5.01
N THR A 121 -5.95 -4.16 -4.02
CA THR A 121 -5.57 -4.50 -2.65
C THR A 121 -6.16 -5.83 -2.22
N ALA A 122 -5.52 -6.50 -1.26
CA ALA A 122 -5.99 -7.77 -0.75
C ALA A 122 -7.01 -7.55 0.37
N TRP A 123 -8.24 -8.00 0.12
CA TRP A 123 -9.41 -8.06 1.00
C TRP A 123 -10.13 -6.75 1.24
N ASP A 124 -9.44 -5.64 1.43
CA ASP A 124 -10.06 -4.40 1.91
C ASP A 124 -9.43 -3.15 1.30
N CYS A 125 -10.12 -2.03 1.47
CA CYS A 125 -9.62 -0.71 1.11
C CYS A 125 -8.42 -0.33 1.97
N PRO A 126 -7.39 0.33 1.42
CA PRO A 126 -6.19 0.69 2.14
C PRO A 126 -6.38 1.96 2.99
N MET A 127 -7.28 1.90 3.99
CA MET A 127 -7.72 3.08 4.75
C MET A 127 -6.57 3.82 5.44
N GLY A 128 -5.55 3.12 5.96
CA GLY A 128 -4.39 3.77 6.54
C GLY A 128 -3.60 4.62 5.52
N ILE A 129 -3.51 4.16 4.27
CA ILE A 129 -2.90 4.90 3.17
C ILE A 129 -3.75 6.11 2.77
N VAL A 130 -5.08 5.90 2.68
CA VAL A 130 -6.04 6.97 2.38
C VAL A 130 -5.91 8.12 3.38
N ASP A 131 -5.89 7.80 4.67
CA ASP A 131 -5.83 8.79 5.75
C ASP A 131 -4.54 9.62 5.71
N ILE A 132 -3.40 8.98 5.49
CA ILE A 132 -2.12 9.69 5.37
C ILE A 132 -2.11 10.59 4.13
N ILE A 133 -2.57 10.10 2.98
CA ILE A 133 -2.63 10.90 1.76
C ILE A 133 -3.56 12.11 1.96
N LYS A 134 -4.74 11.94 2.53
CA LYS A 134 -5.67 13.04 2.83
C LYS A 134 -5.03 14.14 3.69
N ASN A 135 -4.23 13.73 4.67
CA ASN A 135 -3.63 14.67 5.63
C ASN A 135 -2.34 15.32 5.13
N GLU A 136 -1.58 14.65 4.25
CA GLU A 136 -0.24 15.09 3.84
C GLU A 136 -0.17 15.62 2.40
N ILE A 137 -1.26 15.51 1.63
CA ILE A 137 -1.28 16.02 0.26
C ILE A 137 -1.15 17.55 0.25
N PRO A 138 -0.32 18.14 -0.64
CA PRO A 138 -0.24 19.59 -0.76
C PRO A 138 -1.61 20.23 -1.01
N SER A 139 -1.85 21.40 -0.44
CA SER A 139 -3.14 22.10 -0.50
C SER A 139 -3.59 22.50 -1.91
N ASP A 140 -2.67 22.54 -2.86
CA ASP A 140 -2.93 22.83 -4.28
C ASP A 140 -3.26 21.55 -5.10
N ILE A 141 -3.27 20.38 -4.45
CA ILE A 141 -3.74 19.12 -5.03
C ILE A 141 -5.05 18.74 -4.33
N LYS A 142 -6.07 18.45 -5.10
CA LYS A 142 -7.34 17.90 -4.60
C LYS A 142 -7.45 16.43 -4.95
N ILE A 143 -7.93 15.63 -4.01
CA ILE A 143 -8.44 14.29 -4.32
C ILE A 143 -9.87 14.51 -4.82
N ASP A 144 -10.12 14.18 -6.08
CA ASP A 144 -11.42 14.36 -6.71
C ASP A 144 -12.37 13.24 -6.26
N TYR A 145 -11.86 12.02 -6.31
CA TYR A 145 -12.52 10.84 -5.74
C TYR A 145 -11.49 9.76 -5.39
N TRP A 146 -11.87 8.88 -4.47
CA TRP A 146 -11.27 7.58 -4.23
C TRP A 146 -12.39 6.57 -4.05
N VAL A 147 -12.42 5.55 -4.89
CA VAL A 147 -13.43 4.51 -4.90
C VAL A 147 -12.78 3.17 -4.67
N CYS A 148 -13.38 2.34 -3.83
CA CYS A 148 -13.05 0.93 -3.67
C CYS A 148 -14.24 0.07 -4.10
N GLN A 149 -13.95 -0.99 -4.83
CA GLN A 149 -14.95 -1.98 -5.23
C GLN A 149 -14.48 -3.38 -4.85
N HIS A 150 -15.23 -4.05 -4.00
CA HIS A 150 -14.94 -5.43 -3.60
C HIS A 150 -15.38 -6.42 -4.67
N GLU A 151 -14.54 -7.42 -4.97
CA GLU A 151 -14.74 -8.39 -6.09
C GLU A 151 -16.07 -9.15 -6.03
N PHE A 152 -16.64 -9.32 -4.84
CA PHE A 152 -17.88 -10.12 -4.64
C PHE A 152 -19.03 -9.31 -4.05
N GLU A 153 -18.94 -8.00 -3.99
CA GLU A 153 -19.99 -7.12 -3.49
C GLU A 153 -20.53 -6.25 -4.63
N ASP A 154 -21.87 -6.21 -4.74
CA ASP A 154 -22.55 -5.30 -5.66
C ASP A 154 -22.53 -3.89 -5.06
N GLY A 155 -21.55 -3.09 -5.47
CA GLY A 155 -21.46 -1.70 -5.08
C GLY A 155 -20.01 -1.19 -4.92
N GLU A 156 -19.85 0.08 -5.23
CA GLU A 156 -18.63 0.82 -5.00
C GLU A 156 -18.74 1.55 -3.67
N GLU A 157 -17.74 1.42 -2.80
CA GLU A 157 -17.61 2.25 -1.63
C GLU A 157 -16.81 3.51 -2.01
N GLN A 158 -17.49 4.65 -2.05
CA GLN A 158 -16.83 5.94 -2.23
C GLN A 158 -16.24 6.38 -0.89
N ILE A 159 -14.92 6.47 -0.82
CA ILE A 159 -14.19 6.85 0.39
C ILE A 159 -14.04 8.39 0.49
N ILE A 160 -14.03 9.08 -0.65
CA ILE A 160 -13.91 10.55 -0.75
C ILE A 160 -14.84 11.06 -1.83
#